data_14e43b2763e77c9d56734bf42401e7e4
#
_entry.id   14e43b2763e77c9d56734bf42401e7e4
#
_cell.length_a   1.000
_cell.length_b   1.000
_cell.length_c   1.000
_cell.angle_alpha   90.00
_cell.angle_beta   90.00
_cell.angle_gamma   90.00
#
_symmetry.space_group_name_H-M   'P 1'
#
loop_
_entity.id
_entity.type
_entity.pdbx_description
1 polymer ?
#
loop_
_entity_poly.entity_id
_entity_poly.type
_entity_poly.pdbx_seq_one_letter_code
_entity_poly.pdbx_strand_id
1 'polypeptide(L)'
;MEAEAERINWRFQTSKWKPIVLLKRQHSHKEIQRYYRTADLCLVTSLHDGMNLVAKEFLAARSDDQGVLILSSFTGAARELHDALLINPYDTEQTADAIRFALEMEPEEKETRMRRMRKMVKEHNVYRWAGNLIGDLCEVRLDLQTDTARRDQRKARASASA
;
A
#
# COMPACT_ATOMS: atom_id res chain seq x y z
N MET A 1 -1.11 -21.75 1.23
CA MET A 1 -1.97 -20.95 2.13
C MET A 1 -3.08 -21.79 2.78
N GLU A 2 -3.91 -22.54 2.02
CA GLU A 2 -5.02 -23.32 2.57
C GLU A 2 -4.59 -24.34 3.61
N ALA A 3 -3.68 -25.23 3.25
CA ALA A 3 -3.16 -26.25 4.15
C ALA A 3 -2.58 -25.65 5.45
N GLU A 4 -1.97 -24.46 5.36
CA GLU A 4 -1.42 -23.78 6.53
C GLU A 4 -2.52 -23.17 7.40
N ALA A 5 -3.55 -22.56 6.78
CA ALA A 5 -4.73 -22.08 7.50
C ALA A 5 -5.46 -23.22 8.21
N GLU A 6 -5.63 -24.37 7.54
CA GLU A 6 -6.23 -25.56 8.13
C GLU A 6 -5.38 -26.11 9.28
N ARG A 7 -4.04 -26.17 9.13
CA ARG A 7 -3.12 -26.61 10.19
C ARG A 7 -3.24 -25.74 11.46
N ILE A 8 -3.30 -24.42 11.27
CA ILE A 8 -3.46 -23.47 12.38
C ILE A 8 -4.85 -23.61 12.99
N ASN A 9 -5.90 -23.66 12.16
CA ASN A 9 -7.26 -23.83 12.65
C ASN A 9 -7.41 -25.12 13.46
N TRP A 10 -6.89 -26.25 12.97
CA TRP A 10 -6.92 -27.53 13.69
C TRP A 10 -6.31 -27.45 15.08
N ARG A 11 -5.25 -26.66 15.23
CA ARG A 11 -4.53 -26.50 16.53
C ARG A 11 -5.25 -25.58 17.50
N PHE A 12 -5.93 -24.53 17.02
CA PHE A 12 -6.40 -23.43 17.88
C PHE A 12 -7.92 -23.21 17.83
N GLN A 13 -8.64 -23.89 16.94
CA GLN A 13 -10.09 -23.72 16.85
C GLN A 13 -10.82 -24.27 18.07
N THR A 14 -11.98 -23.71 18.34
CA THR A 14 -12.97 -24.24 19.27
C THR A 14 -14.25 -24.65 18.54
N SER A 15 -15.23 -25.20 19.26
CA SER A 15 -16.53 -25.56 18.66
C SER A 15 -17.29 -24.38 18.03
N LYS A 16 -16.97 -23.14 18.44
CA LYS A 16 -17.67 -21.92 18.02
C LYS A 16 -16.77 -20.87 17.30
N TRP A 17 -15.48 -21.09 17.27
CA TRP A 17 -14.53 -20.10 16.77
C TRP A 17 -13.36 -20.73 16.00
N LYS A 18 -12.98 -20.08 14.90
CA LYS A 18 -11.79 -20.44 14.10
C LYS A 18 -10.88 -19.23 13.99
N PRO A 19 -9.56 -19.39 14.25
CA PRO A 19 -8.59 -18.28 14.14
C PRO A 19 -8.47 -17.72 12.72
N ILE A 20 -8.58 -18.58 11.69
CA ILE A 20 -8.42 -18.15 10.29
C ILE A 20 -9.68 -18.50 9.50
N VAL A 21 -10.33 -17.48 8.94
CA VAL A 21 -11.42 -17.62 7.98
C VAL A 21 -10.90 -17.21 6.61
N LEU A 22 -10.57 -18.19 5.77
CA LEU A 22 -10.04 -17.95 4.43
C LEU A 22 -11.17 -17.73 3.42
N LEU A 23 -11.32 -16.52 2.92
CA LEU A 23 -12.32 -16.15 1.93
C LEU A 23 -11.67 -16.08 0.54
N LYS A 24 -12.03 -17.01 -0.36
CA LYS A 24 -11.44 -17.12 -1.71
C LYS A 24 -12.33 -16.60 -2.83
N ARG A 25 -13.54 -16.20 -2.51
CA ARG A 25 -14.48 -15.68 -3.51
C ARG A 25 -14.22 -14.21 -3.78
N GLN A 26 -14.67 -13.73 -4.91
CA GLN A 26 -14.73 -12.30 -5.18
C GLN A 26 -15.76 -11.64 -4.26
N HIS A 27 -15.40 -10.50 -3.69
CA HIS A 27 -16.25 -9.70 -2.83
C HIS A 27 -16.61 -8.38 -3.52
N SER A 28 -17.83 -7.94 -3.33
CA SER A 28 -18.23 -6.60 -3.76
C SER A 28 -17.59 -5.52 -2.87
N HIS A 29 -17.43 -4.31 -3.40
CA HIS A 29 -16.92 -3.16 -2.60
C HIS A 29 -17.72 -2.95 -1.31
N LYS A 30 -19.03 -3.16 -1.36
CA LYS A 30 -19.90 -3.01 -0.19
C LYS A 30 -19.61 -4.05 0.90
N GLU A 31 -19.27 -5.29 0.52
CA GLU A 31 -18.86 -6.33 1.46
C GLU A 31 -17.49 -6.02 2.06
N ILE A 32 -16.51 -5.65 1.22
CA ILE A 32 -15.16 -5.28 1.68
C ILE A 32 -15.21 -4.10 2.66
N GLN A 33 -15.99 -3.06 2.36
CA GLN A 33 -16.15 -1.93 3.27
C GLN A 33 -16.72 -2.33 4.64
N ARG A 34 -17.58 -3.35 4.71
CA ARG A 34 -18.06 -3.85 6.01
C ARG A 34 -16.92 -4.48 6.81
N TYR A 35 -16.08 -5.30 6.17
CA TYR A 35 -14.90 -5.86 6.83
C TYR A 35 -13.97 -4.75 7.33
N TYR A 36 -13.65 -3.78 6.49
CA TYR A 36 -12.80 -2.66 6.90
C TYR A 36 -13.35 -1.87 8.09
N ARG A 37 -14.66 -1.68 8.17
CA ARG A 37 -15.29 -0.94 9.28
C ARG A 37 -15.34 -1.72 10.59
N THR A 38 -15.34 -3.03 10.55
CA THR A 38 -15.46 -3.88 11.75
C THR A 38 -14.12 -4.45 12.22
N ALA A 39 -13.08 -4.36 11.40
CA ALA A 39 -11.78 -4.89 11.74
C ALA A 39 -11.05 -4.00 12.77
N ASP A 40 -10.45 -4.58 13.78
CA ASP A 40 -9.59 -3.88 14.74
C ASP A 40 -8.28 -3.43 14.11
N LEU A 41 -7.78 -4.21 13.15
CA LEU A 41 -6.59 -3.89 12.37
C LEU A 41 -6.71 -4.40 10.93
N CYS A 42 -5.96 -3.78 10.03
CA CYS A 42 -5.75 -4.25 8.66
C CYS A 42 -4.28 -4.59 8.45
N LEU A 43 -3.99 -5.83 8.09
CA LEU A 43 -2.64 -6.33 7.85
C LEU A 43 -2.39 -6.48 6.34
N VAL A 44 -1.44 -5.72 5.82
CA VAL A 44 -1.02 -5.74 4.42
C VAL A 44 0.43 -6.21 4.33
N THR A 45 0.62 -7.46 3.91
CA THR A 45 1.94 -8.13 3.85
C THR A 45 2.44 -8.33 2.42
N SER A 46 2.11 -7.43 1.51
CA SER A 46 2.56 -7.51 0.12
C SER A 46 4.09 -7.52 0.05
N LEU A 47 4.64 -8.47 -0.70
CA LEU A 47 6.09 -8.60 -0.88
C LEU A 47 6.63 -7.60 -1.90
N HIS A 48 5.78 -7.17 -2.82
CA HIS A 48 6.08 -6.14 -3.82
C HIS A 48 4.78 -5.56 -4.34
N ASP A 49 4.61 -4.24 -4.20
CA ASP A 49 3.40 -3.54 -4.61
C ASP A 49 3.72 -2.06 -4.88
N GLY A 50 3.38 -1.57 -6.06
CA GLY A 50 3.70 -0.20 -6.49
C GLY A 50 2.94 0.89 -5.71
N MET A 51 1.72 0.62 -5.26
CA MET A 51 0.89 1.60 -4.53
C MET A 51 0.27 0.99 -3.28
N ASN A 52 -0.48 -0.07 -3.43
CA ASN A 52 -1.36 -0.72 -2.47
C ASN A 52 -2.66 0.06 -2.18
N LEU A 53 -3.68 -0.22 -3.00
CA LEU A 53 -5.00 0.39 -2.81
C LEU A 53 -5.72 -0.13 -1.56
N VAL A 54 -5.48 -1.38 -1.15
CA VAL A 54 -6.11 -1.99 0.04
C VAL A 54 -5.88 -1.15 1.29
N ALA A 55 -4.64 -0.69 1.50
CA ALA A 55 -4.31 0.20 2.62
C ALA A 55 -5.12 1.51 2.56
N LYS A 56 -5.20 2.14 1.38
CA LYS A 56 -5.94 3.40 1.19
C LYS A 56 -7.46 3.20 1.32
N GLU A 57 -8.00 2.09 0.82
CA GLU A 57 -9.41 1.72 0.97
C GLU A 57 -9.79 1.48 2.43
N PHE A 58 -8.95 0.77 3.20
CA PHE A 58 -9.15 0.59 4.63
C PHE A 58 -9.28 1.95 5.35
N LEU A 59 -8.31 2.84 5.15
CA LEU A 59 -8.31 4.17 5.76
C LEU A 59 -9.53 4.99 5.34
N ALA A 60 -9.94 4.93 4.07
CA ALA A 60 -11.10 5.65 3.57
C ALA A 60 -12.43 5.11 4.13
N ALA A 61 -12.50 3.80 4.40
CA ALA A 61 -13.70 3.15 4.92
C ALA A 61 -13.96 3.42 6.42
N ARG A 62 -12.90 3.74 7.19
CA ARG A 62 -12.99 4.00 8.64
C ARG A 62 -13.55 5.40 8.91
N SER A 63 -14.75 5.47 9.48
CA SER A 63 -15.39 6.73 9.88
C SER A 63 -15.28 7.02 11.37
N ASP A 64 -14.90 6.01 12.15
CA ASP A 64 -14.77 6.04 13.60
C ASP A 64 -13.37 6.44 14.08
N ASP A 65 -12.43 6.63 13.16
CA ASP A 65 -11.02 6.88 13.41
C ASP A 65 -10.34 5.84 14.31
N GLN A 66 -10.98 4.69 14.51
CA GLN A 66 -10.43 3.55 15.22
C GLN A 66 -9.94 2.50 14.22
N GLY A 67 -8.99 1.71 14.63
CA GLY A 67 -8.37 0.70 13.79
C GLY A 67 -6.92 1.01 13.46
N VAL A 68 -6.12 -0.02 13.24
CA VAL A 68 -4.69 0.09 13.02
C VAL A 68 -4.32 -0.47 11.67
N LEU A 69 -3.51 0.24 10.90
CA LEU A 69 -2.91 -0.27 9.67
C LEU A 69 -1.52 -0.81 9.95
N ILE A 70 -1.31 -2.09 9.67
CA ILE A 70 0.01 -2.72 9.62
C ILE A 70 0.35 -2.92 8.14
N LEU A 71 1.45 -2.32 7.70
CA LEU A 71 1.76 -2.18 6.29
C LEU A 71 3.19 -2.64 5.98
N SER A 72 3.32 -3.47 4.95
CA SER A 72 4.62 -3.85 4.42
C SER A 72 5.42 -2.63 3.94
N SER A 73 6.67 -2.52 4.38
CA SER A 73 7.63 -1.51 3.92
C SER A 73 7.96 -1.61 2.43
N PHE A 74 7.57 -2.71 1.76
CA PHE A 74 7.79 -2.94 0.32
C PHE A 74 6.62 -2.46 -0.55
N THR A 75 5.65 -1.75 0.03
CA THR A 75 4.57 -1.09 -0.71
C THR A 75 4.89 0.37 -0.97
N GLY A 76 4.43 0.91 -2.09
CA GLY A 76 4.54 2.34 -2.38
C GLY A 76 3.79 3.21 -1.38
N ALA A 77 2.68 2.72 -0.84
CA ALA A 77 1.90 3.40 0.21
C ALA A 77 2.69 3.63 1.51
N ALA A 78 3.71 2.80 1.81
CA ALA A 78 4.56 2.98 2.99
C ALA A 78 5.33 4.30 2.97
N ARG A 79 5.57 4.88 1.78
CA ARG A 79 6.23 6.18 1.62
C ARG A 79 5.32 7.36 1.95
N GLU A 80 4.03 7.16 2.01
CA GLU A 80 3.03 8.18 2.28
C GLU A 80 2.41 8.01 3.67
N LEU A 81 2.21 6.77 4.10
CA LEU A 81 1.45 6.41 5.30
C LEU A 81 2.40 6.10 6.48
N HIS A 82 3.15 7.12 6.91
CA HIS A 82 4.18 6.97 7.94
C HIS A 82 3.63 6.66 9.35
N ASP A 83 2.35 6.95 9.60
CA ASP A 83 1.68 6.61 10.86
C ASP A 83 1.18 5.15 10.91
N ALA A 84 1.33 4.37 9.82
CA ALA A 84 1.13 2.93 9.83
C ALA A 84 2.25 2.21 10.60
N LEU A 85 1.94 1.02 11.14
CA LEU A 85 2.97 0.15 11.67
C LEU A 85 3.69 -0.54 10.50
N LEU A 86 4.87 -0.05 10.18
CA LEU A 86 5.64 -0.58 9.05
C LEU A 86 6.39 -1.84 9.46
N ILE A 87 6.23 -2.90 8.66
CA ILE A 87 6.85 -4.19 8.89
C ILE A 87 7.64 -4.67 7.66
N ASN A 88 8.63 -5.51 7.91
CA ASN A 88 9.21 -6.37 6.91
C ASN A 88 8.36 -7.65 6.81
N PRO A 89 7.65 -7.93 5.71
CA PRO A 89 6.76 -9.09 5.58
C PRO A 89 7.48 -10.44 5.61
N TYR A 90 8.81 -10.47 5.50
CA TYR A 90 9.62 -11.66 5.69
C TYR A 90 9.97 -11.92 7.16
N ASP A 91 9.78 -10.94 8.03
CA ASP A 91 10.02 -11.06 9.47
C ASP A 91 8.70 -11.39 10.19
N THR A 92 8.53 -12.67 10.51
CA THR A 92 7.33 -13.16 11.17
C THR A 92 7.24 -12.72 12.64
N GLU A 93 8.38 -12.54 13.32
CA GLU A 93 8.41 -12.07 14.72
C GLU A 93 8.03 -10.60 14.77
N GLN A 94 8.62 -9.75 13.93
CA GLN A 94 8.23 -8.35 13.81
C GLN A 94 6.75 -8.19 13.48
N THR A 95 6.22 -9.04 12.59
CA THR A 95 4.80 -9.02 12.22
C THR A 95 3.90 -9.39 13.41
N ALA A 96 4.27 -10.43 14.17
CA ALA A 96 3.54 -10.83 15.35
C ALA A 96 3.56 -9.75 16.46
N ASP A 97 4.71 -9.12 16.67
CA ASP A 97 4.86 -8.02 17.62
C ASP A 97 4.04 -6.79 17.20
N ALA A 98 4.01 -6.47 15.90
CA ALA A 98 3.18 -5.39 15.38
C ALA A 98 1.68 -5.66 15.57
N ILE A 99 1.23 -6.89 15.39
CA ILE A 99 -0.17 -7.28 15.66
C ILE A 99 -0.48 -7.12 17.15
N ARG A 100 0.37 -7.62 18.04
CA ARG A 100 0.20 -7.46 19.48
C ARG A 100 0.14 -5.98 19.85
N PHE A 101 1.11 -5.19 19.42
CA PHE A 101 1.14 -3.75 19.68
C PHE A 101 -0.12 -3.04 19.18
N ALA A 102 -0.61 -3.39 17.97
CA ALA A 102 -1.83 -2.81 17.41
C ALA A 102 -3.07 -3.11 18.27
N LEU A 103 -3.16 -4.32 18.83
CA LEU A 103 -4.29 -4.72 19.69
C LEU A 103 -4.24 -4.00 21.04
N GLU A 104 -3.05 -3.84 21.62
CA GLU A 104 -2.80 -3.20 22.90
C GLU A 104 -2.72 -1.67 22.84
N MET A 105 -2.69 -1.08 21.63
CA MET A 105 -2.58 0.37 21.43
C MET A 105 -3.75 1.12 22.04
N GLU A 106 -3.45 2.22 22.73
CA GLU A 106 -4.45 3.08 23.36
C GLU A 106 -5.37 3.75 22.31
N PRO A 107 -6.67 3.94 22.63
CA PRO A 107 -7.64 4.51 21.69
C PRO A 107 -7.25 5.88 21.13
N GLU A 108 -6.65 6.75 21.96
CA GLU A 108 -6.21 8.08 21.53
C GLU A 108 -5.07 8.01 20.51
N GLU A 109 -4.17 7.03 20.65
CA GLU A 109 -3.09 6.83 19.68
C GLU A 109 -3.64 6.29 18.37
N LYS A 110 -4.56 5.31 18.42
CA LYS A 110 -5.26 4.79 17.23
C LYS A 110 -5.93 5.92 16.45
N GLU A 111 -6.68 6.76 17.15
CA GLU A 111 -7.39 7.89 16.59
C GLU A 111 -6.43 8.90 15.93
N THR A 112 -5.36 9.25 16.62
CA THR A 112 -4.36 10.22 16.12
C THR A 112 -3.70 9.71 14.85
N ARG A 113 -3.24 8.46 14.82
CA ARG A 113 -2.62 7.84 13.66
C ARG A 113 -3.60 7.75 12.49
N MET A 114 -4.82 7.27 12.75
CA MET A 114 -5.86 7.11 11.74
C MET A 114 -6.22 8.46 11.09
N ARG A 115 -6.43 9.51 11.88
CA ARG A 115 -6.74 10.85 11.37
C ARG A 115 -5.65 11.40 10.47
N ARG A 116 -4.38 11.24 10.84
CA ARG A 116 -3.24 11.69 10.02
C ARG A 116 -3.19 10.97 8.68
N MET A 117 -3.28 9.64 8.70
CA MET A 117 -3.27 8.84 7.48
C MET A 117 -4.49 9.13 6.59
N ARG A 118 -5.69 9.29 7.16
CA ARG A 118 -6.90 9.67 6.39
C ARG A 118 -6.77 11.05 5.76
N LYS A 119 -6.18 12.01 6.47
CA LYS A 119 -5.89 13.33 5.92
C LYS A 119 -4.95 13.20 4.71
N MET A 120 -3.88 12.43 4.83
CA MET A 120 -2.93 12.16 3.75
C MET A 120 -3.64 11.56 2.51
N VAL A 121 -4.50 10.54 2.71
CA VAL A 121 -5.26 9.92 1.60
C VAL A 121 -6.21 10.92 0.93
N LYS A 122 -6.85 11.82 1.68
CA LYS A 122 -7.71 12.86 1.11
C LYS A 122 -6.94 13.90 0.30
N GLU A 123 -5.77 14.29 0.78
CA GLU A 123 -4.92 15.29 0.13
C GLU A 123 -4.22 14.73 -1.11
N HIS A 124 -3.81 13.45 -1.07
CA HIS A 124 -3.16 12.75 -2.18
C HIS A 124 -4.17 11.94 -3.01
N ASN A 125 -5.22 12.61 -3.46
CA ASN A 125 -6.24 12.01 -4.29
C ASN A 125 -5.82 11.92 -5.77
N VAL A 126 -6.66 11.26 -6.59
CA VAL A 126 -6.40 11.05 -8.02
C VAL A 126 -6.20 12.36 -8.80
N TYR A 127 -6.86 13.44 -8.42
CA TYR A 127 -6.72 14.73 -9.10
C TYR A 127 -5.34 15.34 -8.84
N ARG A 128 -4.85 15.29 -7.60
CA ARG A 128 -3.50 15.74 -7.28
C ARG A 128 -2.44 14.88 -7.98
N TRP A 129 -2.63 13.57 -8.00
CA TRP A 129 -1.76 12.66 -8.72
C TRP A 129 -1.70 13.00 -10.22
N ALA A 130 -2.85 13.19 -10.86
CA ALA A 130 -2.93 13.56 -12.26
C ALA A 130 -2.27 14.94 -12.54
N GLY A 131 -2.51 15.92 -11.63
CA GLY A 131 -1.87 17.24 -11.72
C GLY A 131 -0.36 17.18 -11.64
N ASN A 132 0.18 16.40 -10.68
CA ASN A 132 1.64 16.19 -10.56
C ASN A 132 2.20 15.51 -11.81
N LEU A 133 1.54 14.44 -12.31
CA LEU A 133 1.98 13.73 -13.52
C LEU A 133 2.04 14.67 -14.75
N ILE A 134 1.03 15.52 -14.92
CA ILE A 134 1.01 16.50 -16.01
C ILE A 134 2.13 17.53 -15.81
N GLY A 135 2.34 18.00 -14.58
CA GLY A 135 3.44 18.91 -14.24
C GLY A 135 4.81 18.32 -14.61
N ASP A 136 5.07 17.09 -14.15
CA ASP A 136 6.31 16.37 -14.46
C ASP A 136 6.51 16.17 -15.95
N LEU A 137 5.43 15.84 -16.70
CA LEU A 137 5.47 15.71 -18.16
C LEU A 137 5.79 17.04 -18.86
N CYS A 138 5.30 18.17 -18.35
CA CYS A 138 5.63 19.49 -18.89
C CYS A 138 7.09 19.90 -18.63
N GLU A 139 7.70 19.38 -17.55
CA GLU A 139 9.11 19.63 -17.21
C GLU A 139 10.07 18.72 -18.00
N VAL A 140 9.59 17.58 -18.51
CA VAL A 140 10.39 16.71 -19.38
C VAL A 140 10.65 17.44 -20.70
N ARG A 141 11.80 18.08 -20.82
CA ARG A 141 12.31 18.58 -22.08
C ARG A 141 12.72 17.39 -22.93
N LEU A 142 11.91 17.06 -23.91
CA LEU A 142 12.31 16.15 -24.98
C LEU A 142 13.39 16.88 -25.79
N ASP A 143 14.65 16.64 -25.49
CA ASP A 143 15.79 17.08 -26.30
C ASP A 143 15.82 16.33 -27.65
N LEU A 144 14.74 16.51 -28.44
CA LEU A 144 14.64 15.97 -29.77
C LEU A 144 15.68 16.59 -30.73
N GLN A 145 16.32 17.70 -30.35
CA GLN A 145 17.32 18.38 -31.15
C GLN A 145 18.73 17.78 -31.08
N THR A 146 19.07 17.06 -29.99
CA THR A 146 20.43 16.51 -29.79
C THR A 146 20.68 15.25 -30.64
N ASP A 147 19.68 14.47 -30.94
CA ASP A 147 19.85 13.22 -31.71
C ASP A 147 19.93 13.48 -33.20
N THR A 148 19.21 14.48 -33.73
CA THR A 148 19.31 14.90 -35.12
C THR A 148 20.64 15.59 -35.40
N ALA A 149 21.08 16.50 -34.56
CA ALA A 149 22.38 17.15 -34.65
C ALA A 149 23.57 16.17 -34.57
N ARG A 150 23.49 15.17 -33.72
CA ARG A 150 24.51 14.10 -33.63
C ARG A 150 24.49 13.15 -34.82
N ARG A 151 23.32 12.87 -35.41
CA ARG A 151 23.22 12.08 -36.64
C ARG A 151 23.77 12.84 -37.83
N ASP A 152 23.50 14.14 -37.95
CA ASP A 152 23.98 14.96 -39.05
C ASP A 152 25.52 15.20 -38.95
N GLN A 153 26.07 15.40 -37.76
CA GLN A 153 27.52 15.44 -37.54
C GLN A 153 28.22 14.11 -37.86
N ARG A 154 27.60 12.98 -37.56
CA ARG A 154 28.15 11.66 -37.95
C ARG A 154 28.13 11.46 -39.47
N LYS A 155 27.06 11.86 -40.14
CA LYS A 155 26.99 11.79 -41.60
C LYS A 155 28.00 12.72 -42.26
N ALA A 156 28.15 13.94 -41.76
CA ALA A 156 29.12 14.90 -42.31
C ALA A 156 30.57 14.42 -42.16
N ARG A 157 30.90 13.77 -41.03
CA ARG A 157 32.23 13.18 -40.82
C ARG A 157 32.48 11.95 -41.69
N ALA A 158 31.47 11.13 -41.97
CA ALA A 158 31.60 9.98 -42.84
C ALA A 158 31.78 10.36 -44.31
N SER A 159 31.19 11.50 -44.75
CA SER A 159 31.36 12.00 -46.13
C SER A 159 32.64 12.80 -46.33
N ALA A 160 33.33 13.23 -45.28
CA ALA A 160 34.62 13.94 -45.38
C ALA A 160 35.85 13.00 -45.33
N SER A 161 35.63 11.71 -45.11
CA SER A 161 36.68 10.67 -45.03
C SER A 161 36.62 9.66 -46.18
N ALA A 162 35.79 9.90 -47.18
CA ALA A 162 35.72 9.17 -48.46
C ALA A 162 36.24 10.04 -49.61
#